data_52e5840d1f1b4061343eb2495834595d
#
_entry.id   52e5840d1f1b4061343eb2495834595d
#
_cell.length_a   1.000
_cell.length_b   1.000
_cell.length_c   1.000
_cell.angle_alpha   90.00
_cell.angle_beta   90.00
_cell.angle_gamma   90.00
#
_symmetry.space_group_name_H-M   'P 1'
#
loop_
_entity.id
_entity.type
_entity.pdbx_description
1 polymer ?
#
loop_
_entity_poly.entity_id
_entity_poly.type
_entity_poly.pdbx_seq_one_letter_code
_entity_poly.pdbx_strand_id
1 'polypeptide(L)'
;VRWIVRVYGEHPDSNDFINLSIKDKEKIDKEIAALFNRLLLEDCKKETKMALNYEGDQVLVTAFQIMGQVAGRELNKEKNVAEAINKFLNYIDTEKLEYLNN
;
A
#
# COMPACT_ATOMS: atom_id res chain seq x y z
N VAL A 1 -5.84 -1.46 -2.35
CA VAL A 1 -5.74 -0.03 -2.03
C VAL A 1 -6.46 0.31 -0.73
N ARG A 2 -7.69 -0.14 -0.54
CA ARG A 2 -8.46 0.14 0.69
C ARG A 2 -7.73 -0.26 1.96
N TRP A 3 -7.11 -1.42 1.97
CA TRP A 3 -6.41 -1.91 3.14
C TRP A 3 -5.19 -1.05 3.49
N ILE A 4 -4.45 -0.59 2.50
CA ILE A 4 -3.30 0.28 2.71
C ILE A 4 -3.75 1.62 3.32
N VAL A 5 -4.81 2.20 2.81
CA VAL A 5 -5.39 3.43 3.35
C VAL A 5 -5.85 3.23 4.78
N ARG A 6 -6.49 2.09 5.06
CA ARG A 6 -6.94 1.75 6.41
C ARG A 6 -5.77 1.68 7.39
N VAL A 7 -4.67 1.04 7.00
CA VAL A 7 -3.49 0.89 7.86
C VAL A 7 -2.79 2.22 8.07
N TYR A 8 -2.57 2.97 7.01
CA TYR A 8 -1.92 4.28 7.09
C TYR A 8 -2.77 5.30 7.85
N GLY A 9 -4.09 5.09 7.92
CA GLY A 9 -4.98 5.91 8.72
C GLY A 9 -4.73 5.82 10.22
N GLU A 10 -3.99 4.82 10.68
CA GLU A 10 -3.59 4.70 12.09
C GLU A 10 -2.42 5.65 12.44
N HIS A 11 -1.72 6.17 11.45
CA HIS A 11 -0.62 7.10 11.70
C HIS A 11 -1.17 8.41 12.30
N PRO A 12 -0.52 8.97 13.33
CA PRO A 12 -1.00 10.20 13.99
C PRO A 12 -1.27 11.35 13.02
N ASP A 13 -0.47 11.50 11.97
CA ASP A 13 -0.63 12.58 10.99
C ASP A 13 -1.80 12.35 10.02
N SER A 14 -2.24 11.10 9.87
CA SER A 14 -3.33 10.74 8.95
C SER A 14 -4.65 10.49 9.67
N ASN A 15 -4.60 10.24 10.96
CA ASN A 15 -5.76 9.83 11.77
C ASN A 15 -6.92 10.83 11.68
N ASP A 16 -6.61 12.12 11.58
CA ASP A 16 -7.61 13.18 11.50
C ASP A 16 -8.36 13.19 10.15
N PHE A 17 -7.71 12.69 9.09
CA PHE A 17 -8.27 12.72 7.74
C PHE A 17 -8.96 11.41 7.37
N ILE A 18 -8.53 10.30 7.96
CA ILE A 18 -9.04 8.97 7.64
C ILE A 18 -9.85 8.46 8.81
N ASN A 19 -11.15 8.67 8.73
CA ASN A 19 -12.09 8.36 9.81
C ASN A 19 -12.95 7.15 9.44
N LEU A 20 -12.41 5.96 9.71
CA LEU A 20 -13.12 4.70 9.49
C LEU A 20 -13.65 4.16 10.82
N SER A 21 -14.86 3.62 10.79
CA SER A 21 -15.44 2.94 11.96
C SER A 21 -14.66 1.65 12.26
N ILE A 22 -14.72 1.19 13.50
CA ILE A 22 -14.10 -0.09 13.89
C ILE A 22 -14.65 -1.23 13.02
N LYS A 23 -15.93 -1.20 12.73
CA LYS A 23 -16.60 -2.21 11.90
C LYS A 23 -16.06 -2.22 10.47
N ASP A 24 -15.85 -1.04 9.88
CA ASP A 24 -15.28 -0.92 8.54
C ASP A 24 -13.83 -1.38 8.51
N LYS A 25 -13.04 -1.06 9.53
CA LYS A 25 -11.65 -1.52 9.66
C LYS A 25 -11.59 -3.04 9.70
N GLU A 26 -12.44 -3.68 10.51
CA GLU A 26 -12.49 -5.14 10.58
C GLU A 26 -12.88 -5.75 9.24
N LYS A 27 -13.87 -5.19 8.57
CA LYS A 27 -14.32 -5.68 7.27
C LYS A 27 -13.17 -5.65 6.25
N ILE A 28 -12.45 -4.55 6.19
CA ILE A 28 -11.32 -4.39 5.26
C ILE A 28 -10.20 -5.38 5.60
N ASP A 29 -9.86 -5.53 6.87
CA ASP A 29 -8.85 -6.48 7.31
C ASP A 29 -9.22 -7.92 6.97
N LYS A 30 -10.48 -8.30 7.18
CA LYS A 30 -10.95 -9.64 6.86
C LYS A 30 -10.96 -9.94 5.36
N GLU A 31 -11.30 -8.95 4.55
CA GLU A 31 -11.28 -9.10 3.09
C GLU A 31 -9.87 -9.37 2.57
N ILE A 32 -8.88 -8.59 3.04
CA ILE A 32 -7.50 -8.78 2.61
C ILE A 32 -6.92 -10.07 3.18
N ALA A 33 -7.25 -10.41 4.42
CA ALA A 33 -6.79 -11.65 5.05
C ALA A 33 -7.32 -12.88 4.29
N ALA A 34 -8.57 -12.84 3.87
CA ALA A 34 -9.16 -13.92 3.07
C ALA A 34 -8.44 -14.11 1.74
N LEU A 35 -8.08 -13.02 1.07
CA LEU A 35 -7.30 -13.05 -0.16
C LEU A 35 -5.92 -13.67 0.07
N PHE A 36 -5.21 -13.23 1.11
CA PHE A 36 -3.89 -13.76 1.44
C PHE A 36 -3.95 -15.24 1.81
N ASN A 37 -4.93 -15.64 2.61
CA ASN A 37 -5.10 -17.05 2.97
C ASN A 37 -5.30 -17.91 1.73
N ARG A 38 -6.13 -17.45 0.81
CA ARG A 38 -6.37 -18.16 -0.44
C ARG A 38 -5.10 -18.27 -1.27
N LEU A 39 -4.38 -17.16 -1.45
CA LEU A 39 -3.15 -17.16 -2.25
C LEU A 39 -2.06 -18.03 -1.62
N LEU A 40 -1.83 -17.88 -0.33
CA LEU A 40 -0.74 -18.55 0.35
C LEU A 40 -1.01 -20.04 0.62
N LEU A 41 -2.27 -20.36 0.95
CA LEU A 41 -2.62 -21.72 1.37
C LEU A 41 -3.22 -22.57 0.27
N GLU A 42 -3.71 -21.97 -0.81
CA GLU A 42 -4.34 -22.69 -1.91
C GLU A 42 -3.63 -22.49 -3.25
N ASP A 43 -3.65 -21.25 -3.79
CA ASP A 43 -3.17 -20.97 -5.13
C ASP A 43 -1.64 -21.10 -5.26
N CYS A 44 -0.91 -20.64 -4.25
CA CYS A 44 0.57 -20.64 -4.22
C CYS A 44 1.12 -21.50 -3.08
N LYS A 45 0.40 -22.55 -2.70
CA LYS A 45 0.77 -23.39 -1.56
C LYS A 45 2.20 -23.93 -1.64
N LYS A 46 2.59 -24.40 -2.81
CA LYS A 46 3.93 -24.99 -3.03
C LYS A 46 5.01 -23.94 -2.86
N GLU A 47 4.85 -22.79 -3.48
CA GLU A 47 5.78 -21.67 -3.41
C GLU A 47 5.89 -21.12 -1.98
N THR A 48 4.76 -21.03 -1.31
CA THR A 48 4.70 -20.60 0.10
C THR A 48 5.50 -21.52 0.99
N LYS A 49 5.31 -22.83 0.82
CA LYS A 49 6.03 -23.85 1.58
C LYS A 49 7.53 -23.77 1.37
N MET A 50 7.96 -23.59 0.13
CA MET A 50 9.38 -23.44 -0.20
C MET A 50 9.96 -22.18 0.41
N ALA A 51 9.25 -21.06 0.32
CA ALA A 51 9.71 -19.78 0.86
C ALA A 51 9.81 -19.82 2.38
N LEU A 52 8.86 -20.44 3.07
CA LEU A 52 8.90 -20.60 4.52
C LEU A 52 10.09 -21.45 4.97
N ASN A 53 10.44 -22.48 4.22
CA ASN A 53 11.59 -23.32 4.50
C ASN A 53 12.92 -22.58 4.35
N TYR A 54 12.98 -21.61 3.42
CA TYR A 54 14.19 -20.83 3.15
C TYR A 54 14.32 -19.60 4.03
N GLU A 55 13.25 -18.83 4.16
CA GLU A 55 13.28 -17.50 4.77
C GLU A 55 12.56 -17.43 6.13
N GLY A 56 11.79 -18.46 6.48
CA GLY A 56 11.01 -18.47 7.71
C GLY A 56 9.94 -17.36 7.70
N ASP A 57 9.70 -16.76 8.85
CA ASP A 57 8.66 -15.73 9.01
C ASP A 57 8.94 -14.46 8.20
N GLN A 58 10.18 -14.24 7.81
CA GLN A 58 10.56 -13.07 7.01
C GLN A 58 9.85 -13.04 5.66
N VAL A 59 9.42 -14.18 5.15
CA VAL A 59 8.69 -14.26 3.88
C VAL A 59 7.41 -13.43 3.89
N LEU A 60 6.72 -13.37 5.02
CA LEU A 60 5.50 -12.57 5.14
C LEU A 60 5.80 -11.07 5.06
N VAL A 61 6.86 -10.63 5.71
CA VAL A 61 7.30 -9.24 5.67
C VAL A 61 7.65 -8.84 4.22
N THR A 62 8.41 -9.69 3.53
CA THR A 62 8.78 -9.46 2.13
C THR A 62 7.55 -9.39 1.23
N ALA A 63 6.59 -10.30 1.43
CA ALA A 63 5.35 -10.31 0.64
C ALA A 63 4.56 -9.00 0.83
N PHE A 64 4.46 -8.49 2.04
CA PHE A 64 3.79 -7.22 2.32
C PHE A 64 4.50 -6.04 1.67
N GLN A 65 5.83 -6.04 1.67
CA GLN A 65 6.61 -4.99 1.00
C GLN A 65 6.36 -4.96 -0.50
N ILE A 66 6.36 -6.14 -1.14
CA ILE A 66 6.10 -6.26 -2.58
C ILE A 66 4.67 -5.79 -2.88
N MET A 67 3.70 -6.20 -2.08
CA MET A 67 2.31 -5.78 -2.24
C MET A 67 2.18 -4.26 -2.15
N GLY A 68 2.87 -3.63 -1.21
CA GLY A 68 2.88 -2.18 -1.07
C GLY A 68 3.42 -1.49 -2.31
N GLN A 69 4.47 -2.02 -2.92
CA GLN A 69 5.03 -1.48 -4.16
C GLN A 69 4.05 -1.61 -5.33
N VAL A 70 3.40 -2.75 -5.46
CA VAL A 70 2.40 -2.98 -6.52
C VAL A 70 1.21 -2.04 -6.35
N ALA A 71 0.71 -1.94 -5.13
CA ALA A 71 -0.41 -1.05 -4.82
C ALA A 71 -0.06 0.41 -5.10
N GLY A 72 1.16 0.84 -4.78
CA GLY A 72 1.63 2.19 -5.08
C GLY A 72 1.63 2.48 -6.58
N ARG A 73 2.09 1.53 -7.37
CA ARG A 73 2.07 1.68 -8.84
C ARG A 73 0.65 1.78 -9.38
N GLU A 74 -0.26 0.95 -8.87
CA GLU A 74 -1.66 0.99 -9.30
C GLU A 74 -2.35 2.30 -8.89
N LEU A 75 -2.04 2.82 -7.71
CA LEU A 75 -2.53 4.12 -7.27
C LEU A 75 -2.13 5.22 -8.24
N ASN A 76 -0.89 5.22 -8.69
CA ASN A 76 -0.38 6.26 -9.59
C ASN A 76 -1.00 6.20 -10.98
N LYS A 77 -1.55 5.08 -11.39
CA LYS A 77 -2.26 4.93 -12.67
C LYS A 77 -3.68 5.49 -12.63
N GLU A 78 -4.27 5.61 -11.45
CA GLU A 78 -5.63 6.09 -11.32
C GLU A 78 -5.67 7.59 -11.63
N LYS A 79 -6.59 8.00 -12.51
CA LYS A 79 -6.66 9.36 -13.03
C LYS A 79 -6.81 10.42 -11.94
N ASN A 80 -7.68 10.19 -10.97
CA ASN A 80 -7.92 11.14 -9.89
C ASN A 80 -6.71 11.32 -8.98
N VAL A 81 -5.96 10.23 -8.75
CA VAL A 81 -4.70 10.26 -7.98
C VAL A 81 -3.64 11.05 -8.74
N ALA A 82 -3.49 10.78 -10.05
CA ALA A 82 -2.54 11.49 -10.89
C ALA A 82 -2.84 12.99 -10.93
N GLU A 83 -4.10 13.37 -11.05
CA GLU A 83 -4.51 14.76 -11.02
C GLU A 83 -4.19 15.45 -9.69
N ALA A 84 -4.40 14.75 -8.57
CA ALA A 84 -4.08 15.28 -7.25
C ALA A 84 -2.57 15.51 -7.10
N ILE A 85 -1.75 14.59 -7.60
CA ILE A 85 -0.30 14.74 -7.62
C ILE A 85 0.12 15.93 -8.48
N ASN A 86 -0.48 16.09 -9.66
CA ASN A 86 -0.20 17.22 -10.54
C ASN A 86 -0.57 18.56 -9.90
N LYS A 87 -1.68 18.62 -9.19
CA LYS A 87 -2.07 19.83 -8.46
C LYS A 87 -1.05 20.17 -7.37
N PHE A 88 -0.58 19.16 -6.66
CA PHE A 88 0.46 19.34 -5.66
C PHE A 88 1.74 19.91 -6.28
N LEU A 89 2.14 19.39 -7.45
CA LEU A 89 3.36 19.83 -8.13
C LEU A 89 3.30 21.32 -8.51
N ASN A 90 2.11 21.88 -8.70
CA ASN A 90 1.96 23.30 -9.01
C ASN A 90 2.40 24.21 -7.83
N TYR A 91 2.47 23.68 -6.62
CA TYR A 91 2.95 24.43 -5.46
C TYR A 91 4.47 24.36 -5.30
N ILE A 92 5.14 23.52 -6.09
CA ILE A 92 6.60 23.42 -6.08
C ILE A 92 7.16 24.58 -6.93
N ASP A 93 8.16 25.24 -6.42
CA ASP A 93 8.83 26.35 -7.15
C ASP A 93 9.81 25.75 -8.16
N THR A 94 9.32 25.55 -9.37
CA THR A 94 10.10 24.93 -10.44
C THR A 94 11.20 25.85 -10.94
N GLU A 95 11.01 27.16 -10.89
CA GLU A 95 12.03 28.13 -11.28
C GLU A 95 13.25 28.05 -10.37
N LYS A 96 13.03 27.95 -9.06
CA LYS A 96 14.11 27.77 -8.09
C LYS A 96 14.82 26.44 -8.26
N LEU A 97 14.08 25.39 -8.60
CA LEU A 97 14.68 24.08 -8.86
C LEU A 97 15.59 24.11 -10.07
N GLU A 98 15.17 24.76 -11.15
CA GLU A 98 15.99 24.94 -12.34
C GLU A 98 17.25 25.73 -12.03
N TYR A 99 17.13 26.76 -11.21
CA TYR A 99 18.26 27.56 -10.79
C TYR A 99 19.31 26.74 -10.04
N LEU A 100 18.88 25.81 -9.19
CA LEU A 100 19.79 24.93 -8.45
C LEU A 100 20.55 23.97 -9.39
N ASN A 101 19.98 23.68 -10.55
CA ASN A 101 20.55 22.73 -11.50
C ASN A 101 21.60 23.37 -12.44
N ASN A 102 21.77 24.68 -12.37
CA ASN A 102 22.77 25.43 -13.14
C ASN A 102 24.03 25.72 -12.26
#